data_3bf15c461e9cec0e78ccf7df0fdfb340
#
_entry.id   3bf15c461e9cec0e78ccf7df0fdfb340
#
_cell.length_a   1.000
_cell.length_b   1.000
_cell.length_c   1.000
_cell.angle_alpha   90.00
_cell.angle_beta   90.00
_cell.angle_gamma   90.00
#
_symmetry.space_group_name_H-M   'P 1'
#
loop_
_entity.id
_entity.type
_entity.pdbx_description
1 polymer ?
#
loop_
_entity_poly.entity_id
_entity_poly.type
_entity_poly.pdbx_seq_one_letter_code
_entity_poly.pdbx_strand_id
1 'polypeptide(L)'
;MQKSRPSSPVRPLSPFLVGAGALLDATFPGAKPDGMTHVSAGSLRAARRAAGAVVAAIDGVFAHAGKETSHAAFCLVRPPGHHAMVDGWDKVAGGNGFCFLNNVGIGAAHAIAAHGKRVAIVDFDVHHGNGTE
;
A
#
# COMPACT_ATOMS: atom_id res chain seq x y z
N MET A 1 2.19 31.80 -24.34
CA MET A 1 3.34 31.34 -23.56
C MET A 1 2.81 30.68 -22.28
N GLN A 2 2.74 29.36 -22.26
CA GLN A 2 2.22 28.56 -21.15
C GLN A 2 3.39 28.24 -20.23
N LYS A 3 3.43 28.82 -19.02
CA LYS A 3 4.47 28.50 -18.02
C LYS A 3 4.28 27.08 -17.53
N SER A 4 5.25 26.21 -17.81
CA SER A 4 5.36 24.88 -17.21
C SER A 4 5.44 24.99 -15.69
N ARG A 5 4.54 24.28 -14.99
CA ARG A 5 4.63 24.14 -13.53
C ARG A 5 5.88 23.31 -13.18
N PRO A 6 6.66 23.72 -12.20
CA PRO A 6 7.78 22.89 -11.74
C PRO A 6 7.22 21.59 -11.15
N SER A 7 7.80 20.46 -11.56
CA SER A 7 7.54 19.16 -10.98
C SER A 7 7.90 19.18 -9.49
N SER A 8 6.90 18.94 -8.63
CA SER A 8 7.14 18.81 -7.19
C SER A 8 8.11 17.64 -6.96
N PRO A 9 9.12 17.80 -6.09
CA PRO A 9 10.01 16.69 -5.78
C PRO A 9 9.20 15.55 -5.17
N VAL A 10 9.39 14.35 -5.71
CA VAL A 10 8.81 13.11 -5.15
C VAL A 10 9.36 12.98 -3.74
N ARG A 11 8.52 13.19 -2.73
CA ARG A 11 8.89 12.96 -1.32
C ARG A 11 9.24 11.49 -1.15
N PRO A 12 10.28 11.16 -0.39
CA PRO A 12 10.60 9.77 -0.09
C PRO A 12 9.38 9.13 0.58
N LEU A 13 9.00 7.99 0.05
CA LEU A 13 7.90 7.18 0.54
C LEU A 13 8.15 6.81 2.01
N SER A 14 7.10 6.87 2.81
CA SER A 14 7.05 6.58 4.25
C SER A 14 7.92 5.36 4.65
N PRO A 15 8.43 5.29 5.91
CA PRO A 15 9.15 4.12 6.45
C PRO A 15 8.44 2.78 6.26
N PHE A 16 7.12 2.78 6.11
CA PHE A 16 6.33 1.59 5.76
C PHE A 16 6.72 0.91 4.43
N LEU A 17 7.39 1.64 3.55
CA LEU A 17 7.86 1.09 2.26
C LEU A 17 9.28 0.55 2.33
N VAL A 18 10.06 0.95 3.33
CA VAL A 18 11.49 0.55 3.41
C VAL A 18 11.62 -0.93 3.77
N GLY A 19 10.79 -1.46 4.67
CA GLY A 19 10.81 -2.89 5.00
C GLY A 19 10.37 -3.77 3.82
N ALA A 20 9.29 -3.37 3.17
CA ALA A 20 8.79 -4.07 1.98
C ALA A 20 9.74 -3.91 0.78
N GLY A 21 10.40 -2.76 0.63
CA GLY A 21 11.41 -2.53 -0.39
C GLY A 21 12.63 -3.45 -0.25
N ALA A 22 13.15 -3.60 0.95
CA ALA A 22 14.29 -4.47 1.22
C ALA A 22 13.96 -5.96 0.95
N LEU A 23 12.74 -6.40 1.26
CA LEU A 23 12.27 -7.74 0.94
C LEU A 23 12.14 -7.96 -0.57
N LEU A 24 11.74 -6.93 -1.30
CA LEU A 24 11.48 -6.97 -2.73
C LEU A 24 12.73 -6.72 -3.58
N ASP A 25 13.71 -5.97 -3.07
CA ASP A 25 14.98 -5.69 -3.75
C ASP A 25 15.96 -6.87 -3.63
N ALA A 26 15.83 -7.66 -2.58
CA ALA A 26 16.67 -8.86 -2.38
C ALA A 26 16.33 -10.02 -3.32
N THR A 27 15.53 -9.83 -4.37
CA THR A 27 15.09 -10.91 -5.28
C THR A 27 14.67 -12.17 -4.51
N PHE A 28 14.03 -11.96 -3.37
CA PHE A 28 13.61 -12.97 -2.39
C PHE A 28 14.69 -14.00 -1.93
N PRO A 29 16.01 -13.68 -1.84
CA PRO A 29 16.95 -14.58 -1.25
C PRO A 29 16.64 -14.71 0.23
N GLY A 30 15.97 -15.77 0.62
CA GLY A 30 15.62 -16.07 2.00
C GLY A 30 14.17 -15.82 2.41
N ALA A 31 13.34 -15.21 1.60
CA ALA A 31 11.90 -15.31 1.77
C ALA A 31 11.52 -16.77 1.54
N LYS A 32 11.42 -17.52 2.63
CA LYS A 32 10.81 -18.85 2.55
C LYS A 32 9.34 -18.60 2.20
N PRO A 33 8.88 -19.06 1.01
CA PRO A 33 7.46 -18.99 0.72
C PRO A 33 6.74 -19.69 1.87
N ASP A 34 5.74 -19.04 2.42
CA ASP A 34 4.86 -19.65 3.43
C ASP A 34 3.99 -20.79 2.86
N GLY A 35 4.34 -21.29 1.69
CA GLY A 35 3.59 -22.29 0.93
C GLY A 35 2.31 -21.75 0.29
N MET A 36 1.86 -20.56 0.68
CA MET A 36 0.64 -19.92 0.15
C MET A 36 0.92 -18.65 -0.64
N THR A 37 1.95 -17.88 -0.26
CA THR A 37 2.32 -16.63 -0.93
C THR A 37 3.30 -16.91 -2.07
N HIS A 38 2.76 -17.21 -3.23
CA HIS A 38 3.56 -17.48 -4.43
C HIS A 38 4.13 -16.18 -5.01
N VAL A 39 5.41 -16.24 -5.39
CA VAL A 39 6.15 -15.12 -5.97
C VAL A 39 6.47 -15.40 -7.42
N SER A 40 6.25 -14.43 -8.29
CA SER A 40 6.63 -14.45 -9.71
C SER A 40 7.35 -13.17 -10.09
N ALA A 41 7.92 -13.12 -11.27
CA ALA A 41 8.56 -11.90 -11.81
C ALA A 41 7.62 -10.68 -11.89
N GLY A 42 6.29 -10.92 -11.89
CA GLY A 42 5.27 -9.87 -11.89
C GLY A 42 4.81 -9.39 -10.50
N SER A 43 5.11 -10.15 -9.43
CA SER A 43 4.53 -9.92 -8.10
C SER A 43 4.84 -8.53 -7.53
N LEU A 44 6.09 -8.09 -7.62
CA LEU A 44 6.48 -6.75 -7.17
C LEU A 44 5.76 -5.64 -7.92
N ARG A 45 5.66 -5.77 -9.25
CA ARG A 45 4.96 -4.78 -10.07
C ARG A 45 3.47 -4.74 -9.74
N ALA A 46 2.85 -5.90 -9.52
CA ALA A 46 1.44 -6.00 -9.12
C ALA A 46 1.22 -5.36 -7.73
N ALA A 47 2.06 -5.66 -6.74
CA ALA A 47 1.98 -5.09 -5.41
C ALA A 47 2.12 -3.55 -5.41
N ARG A 48 3.10 -3.01 -6.17
CA ARG A 48 3.28 -1.57 -6.33
C ARG A 48 2.07 -0.90 -6.99
N ARG A 49 1.46 -1.55 -7.98
CA ARG A 49 0.23 -1.05 -8.61
C ARG A 49 -0.97 -1.08 -7.69
N ALA A 50 -1.09 -2.12 -6.87
CA ALA A 50 -2.17 -2.22 -5.89
C ALA A 50 -2.09 -1.08 -4.87
N ALA A 51 -0.94 -0.85 -4.26
CA ALA A 51 -0.72 0.25 -3.35
C ALA A 51 -0.88 1.62 -4.03
N GLY A 52 -0.34 1.77 -5.24
CA GLY A 52 -0.45 3.01 -6.03
C GLY A 52 -1.88 3.36 -6.43
N ALA A 53 -2.72 2.36 -6.68
CA ALA A 53 -4.14 2.57 -6.96
C ALA A 53 -4.88 3.17 -5.75
N VAL A 54 -4.57 2.72 -4.54
CA VAL A 54 -5.16 3.27 -3.29
C VAL A 54 -4.70 4.71 -3.09
N VAL A 55 -3.42 5.01 -3.29
CA VAL A 55 -2.88 6.37 -3.22
C VAL A 55 -3.57 7.29 -4.23
N ALA A 56 -3.67 6.88 -5.49
CA ALA A 56 -4.33 7.66 -6.54
C ALA A 56 -5.82 7.87 -6.26
N ALA A 57 -6.50 6.87 -5.70
CA ALA A 57 -7.90 6.98 -5.30
C ALA A 57 -8.10 8.01 -4.19
N ILE A 58 -7.22 8.03 -3.19
CA ILE A 58 -7.22 9.03 -2.11
C ILE A 58 -7.02 10.43 -2.68
N ASP A 59 -6.01 10.63 -3.54
CA ASP A 59 -5.78 11.92 -4.18
C ASP A 59 -7.00 12.36 -5.01
N GLY A 60 -7.63 11.43 -5.72
CA GLY A 60 -8.85 11.67 -6.48
C GLY A 60 -10.01 12.14 -5.61
N VAL A 61 -10.25 11.49 -4.49
CA VAL A 61 -11.30 11.87 -3.53
C VAL A 61 -11.06 13.29 -3.01
N PHE A 62 -9.82 13.63 -2.62
CA PHE A 62 -9.51 14.96 -2.11
C PHE A 62 -9.48 16.05 -3.19
N ALA A 63 -9.09 15.73 -4.42
CA ALA A 63 -9.13 16.67 -5.53
C ALA A 63 -10.57 17.09 -5.89
N HIS A 64 -11.55 16.27 -5.56
CA HIS A 64 -12.98 16.53 -5.80
C HIS A 64 -13.75 16.91 -4.53
N ALA A 65 -13.08 17.10 -3.41
CA ALA A 65 -13.71 17.53 -2.16
C ALA A 65 -14.44 18.88 -2.36
N GLY A 66 -15.71 18.94 -1.96
CA GLY A 66 -16.56 20.12 -2.16
C GLY A 66 -17.28 20.21 -3.51
N LYS A 67 -17.11 19.23 -4.40
CA LYS A 67 -17.92 19.10 -5.61
C LYS A 67 -19.02 18.06 -5.39
N GLU A 68 -20.12 18.15 -6.11
CA GLU A 68 -21.25 17.18 -5.98
C GLU A 68 -20.88 15.74 -6.39
N THR A 69 -19.67 15.51 -6.92
CA THR A 69 -19.21 14.23 -7.44
C THR A 69 -18.17 13.59 -6.53
N SER A 70 -18.45 12.36 -6.14
CA SER A 70 -17.54 11.35 -5.57
C SER A 70 -16.75 11.75 -4.31
N HIS A 71 -17.37 11.50 -3.16
CA HIS A 71 -16.68 11.50 -1.85
C HIS A 71 -16.14 10.12 -1.48
N ALA A 72 -16.14 9.17 -2.42
CA ALA A 72 -15.70 7.79 -2.20
C ALA A 72 -15.01 7.23 -3.43
N ALA A 73 -14.10 6.29 -3.21
CA ALA A 73 -13.46 5.50 -4.24
C ALA A 73 -13.42 4.03 -3.84
N PHE A 74 -13.48 3.14 -4.81
CA PHE A 74 -13.37 1.71 -4.61
C PHE A 74 -12.19 1.17 -5.41
N CYS A 75 -11.26 0.48 -4.73
CA CYS A 75 -10.07 -0.09 -5.34
C CYS A 75 -10.15 -1.62 -5.35
N LEU A 76 -10.40 -2.20 -6.53
CA LEU A 76 -10.35 -3.65 -6.72
C LEU A 76 -8.93 -4.05 -7.13
N VAL A 77 -8.12 -4.41 -6.16
CA VAL A 77 -6.68 -4.63 -6.35
C VAL A 77 -6.20 -6.00 -5.85
N ARG A 78 -5.16 -6.51 -6.49
CA ARG A 78 -4.39 -7.68 -6.09
C ARG A 78 -2.88 -7.37 -6.26
N PRO A 79 -2.00 -7.91 -5.37
CA PRO A 79 -2.25 -8.74 -4.18
C PRO A 79 -2.92 -7.97 -3.02
N PRO A 80 -3.45 -8.67 -2.01
CA PRO A 80 -3.96 -8.06 -0.78
C PRO A 80 -2.84 -7.45 0.05
N GLY A 81 -3.13 -6.84 1.21
CA GLY A 81 -2.12 -6.09 1.94
C GLY A 81 -2.16 -6.16 3.46
N HIS A 82 -3.26 -6.52 4.08
CA HIS A 82 -3.47 -6.32 5.51
C HIS A 82 -2.62 -7.20 6.44
N HIS A 83 -2.00 -8.26 5.91
CA HIS A 83 -1.02 -9.07 6.64
C HIS A 83 0.43 -8.61 6.46
N ALA A 84 0.71 -7.67 5.56
CA ALA A 84 2.07 -7.19 5.36
C ALA A 84 2.52 -6.30 6.52
N MET A 85 3.45 -6.80 7.31
CA MET A 85 4.04 -6.15 8.49
C MET A 85 4.97 -5.00 8.09
N VAL A 86 5.34 -4.17 9.06
CA VAL A 86 6.27 -3.05 8.86
C VAL A 86 7.66 -3.51 8.40
N ASP A 87 8.10 -4.68 8.81
CA ASP A 87 9.33 -5.34 8.38
C ASP A 87 9.10 -6.35 7.22
N GLY A 88 7.88 -6.42 6.71
CA GLY A 88 7.49 -7.21 5.55
C GLY A 88 7.16 -8.67 5.84
N TRP A 89 7.43 -9.21 7.03
CA TRP A 89 7.24 -10.62 7.34
C TRP A 89 6.70 -10.86 8.74
N ASP A 90 5.62 -11.64 8.87
CA ASP A 90 5.15 -12.13 10.16
C ASP A 90 5.90 -13.41 10.54
N LYS A 91 6.86 -13.28 11.46
CA LYS A 91 7.67 -14.39 11.95
C LYS A 91 6.87 -15.37 12.84
N VAL A 92 5.79 -14.89 13.45
CA VAL A 92 4.95 -15.68 14.36
C VAL A 92 3.96 -16.52 13.56
N ALA A 93 3.27 -15.90 12.61
CA ALA A 93 2.33 -16.59 11.74
C ALA A 93 3.03 -17.46 10.68
N GLY A 94 4.33 -17.25 10.45
CA GLY A 94 5.12 -17.99 9.47
C GLY A 94 4.77 -17.68 8.01
N GLY A 95 4.06 -16.58 7.77
CA GLY A 95 3.66 -16.19 6.43
C GLY A 95 2.92 -14.85 6.38
N ASN A 96 2.67 -14.34 5.19
CA ASN A 96 2.03 -13.04 4.96
C ASN A 96 0.65 -13.14 4.29
N GLY A 97 0.00 -14.31 4.29
CA GLY A 97 -1.36 -14.45 3.76
C GLY A 97 -1.55 -13.78 2.39
N PHE A 98 -0.68 -14.08 1.41
CA PHE A 98 -0.66 -13.50 0.05
C PHE A 98 -0.28 -12.00 -0.02
N CYS A 99 0.05 -11.34 1.09
CA CYS A 99 0.33 -9.91 1.15
C CYS A 99 1.81 -9.60 0.95
N PHE A 100 2.11 -8.53 0.19
CA PHE A 100 3.46 -8.02 -0.05
C PHE A 100 3.64 -6.60 0.47
N LEU A 101 2.68 -5.73 0.20
CA LEU A 101 2.63 -4.35 0.66
C LEU A 101 1.30 -4.13 1.36
N ASN A 102 1.29 -3.44 2.48
CA ASN A 102 0.05 -3.07 3.14
C ASN A 102 -0.62 -1.91 2.40
N ASN A 103 -1.49 -2.23 1.44
CA ASN A 103 -2.11 -1.25 0.57
C ASN A 103 -2.91 -0.20 1.35
N VAL A 104 -3.68 -0.63 2.36
CA VAL A 104 -4.50 0.27 3.18
C VAL A 104 -3.65 1.09 4.14
N GLY A 105 -2.62 0.50 4.73
CA GLY A 105 -1.66 1.21 5.59
C GLY A 105 -0.89 2.28 4.83
N ILE A 106 -0.45 1.97 3.59
CA ILE A 106 0.20 2.94 2.69
C ILE A 106 -0.76 4.08 2.35
N GLY A 107 -2.03 3.76 2.03
CA GLY A 107 -3.05 4.76 1.77
C GLY A 107 -3.31 5.66 2.98
N ALA A 108 -3.44 5.07 4.17
CA ALA A 108 -3.62 5.85 5.41
C ALA A 108 -2.45 6.79 5.68
N ALA A 109 -1.21 6.29 5.55
CA ALA A 109 -0.01 7.11 5.70
C ALA A 109 0.04 8.25 4.67
N HIS A 110 -0.35 7.99 3.43
CA HIS A 110 -0.45 9.01 2.38
C HIS A 110 -1.51 10.08 2.72
N ALA A 111 -2.70 9.67 3.14
CA ALA A 111 -3.78 10.61 3.52
C ALA A 111 -3.35 11.53 4.68
N ILE A 112 -2.61 11.00 5.64
CA ILE A 112 -2.04 11.79 6.75
C ILE A 112 -0.98 12.76 6.23
N ALA A 113 -0.02 12.26 5.46
CA ALA A 113 1.15 13.04 5.04
C ALA A 113 0.83 14.10 3.99
N ALA A 114 0.02 13.76 2.99
CA ALA A 114 -0.27 14.62 1.85
C ALA A 114 -1.49 15.53 2.07
N HIS A 115 -2.47 15.06 2.82
CA HIS A 115 -3.75 15.76 2.99
C HIS A 115 -4.04 16.20 4.43
N GLY A 116 -3.15 15.91 5.38
CA GLY A 116 -3.29 16.32 6.79
C GLY A 116 -4.53 15.74 7.49
N LYS A 117 -4.99 14.55 7.08
CA LYS A 117 -6.24 13.95 7.57
C LYS A 117 -5.98 12.96 8.71
N ARG A 118 -6.92 12.87 9.63
CA ARG A 118 -7.04 11.73 10.52
C ARG A 118 -7.72 10.60 9.78
N VAL A 119 -7.20 9.38 9.91
CA VAL A 119 -7.68 8.20 9.19
C VAL A 119 -8.16 7.17 10.20
N ALA A 120 -9.31 6.56 9.92
CA ALA A 120 -9.76 5.34 10.56
C ALA A 120 -9.77 4.23 9.50
N ILE A 121 -9.30 3.04 9.87
CA ILE A 121 -9.35 1.87 9.01
C ILE A 121 -10.36 0.90 9.64
N VAL A 122 -11.27 0.39 8.82
CA VAL A 122 -12.19 -0.68 9.18
C VAL A 122 -11.86 -1.87 8.30
N ASP A 123 -11.27 -2.90 8.90
CA ASP A 123 -10.98 -4.16 8.24
C ASP A 123 -12.09 -5.15 8.57
N PHE A 124 -12.83 -5.57 7.57
CA PHE A 124 -13.92 -6.55 7.71
C PHE A 124 -13.59 -7.91 7.10
N ASP A 125 -12.31 -8.14 6.78
CA ASP A 125 -11.83 -9.47 6.40
C ASP A 125 -12.03 -10.45 7.54
N VAL A 126 -12.20 -11.73 7.22
CA VAL A 126 -12.37 -12.79 8.23
C VAL A 126 -11.08 -13.06 9.00
N HIS A 127 -9.93 -12.75 8.42
CA HIS A 127 -8.63 -12.91 9.04
C HIS A 127 -8.20 -11.63 9.76
N HIS A 128 -7.50 -11.79 10.87
CA HIS A 128 -6.90 -10.67 11.58
C HIS A 128 -5.90 -9.92 10.69
N GLY A 129 -6.14 -8.63 10.48
CA GLY A 129 -5.26 -7.75 9.68
C GLY A 129 -4.03 -7.29 10.47
N ASN A 130 -3.23 -8.25 10.96
CA ASN A 130 -2.08 -8.06 11.83
C ASN A 130 -1.02 -7.09 11.29
N GLY A 131 -0.94 -6.90 9.98
CA GLY A 131 -0.03 -5.92 9.37
C GLY A 131 -0.55 -4.48 9.44
N THR A 132 -1.83 -4.29 9.76
CA THR A 132 -2.47 -2.97 9.83
C THR A 132 -2.63 -2.47 11.27
N GLU A 133 -2.68 -3.39 12.25
CA GLU A 133 -2.79 -3.09 13.68
C GLU A 133 -1.54 -2.35 14.20
#